data_38fb994a22d83b5ce7caf4998f22cf26
#
_entry.id   38fb994a22d83b5ce7caf4998f22cf26
#
_cell.length_a   1.000
_cell.length_b   1.000
_cell.length_c   1.000
_cell.angle_alpha   90.00
_cell.angle_beta   90.00
_cell.angle_gamma   90.00
#
_symmetry.space_group_name_H-M   'P 1'
#
loop_
_entity.id
_entity.type
_entity.pdbx_description
1 polymer ?
#
loop_
_entity_poly.entity_id
_entity_poly.type
_entity_poly.pdbx_seq_one_letter_code
_entity_poly.pdbx_strand_id
1 'polypeptide(L)'
;MSPESLQLKKEFEIQKIASLHYFEYKSDFIFKSEYHDYWKLLYVEDGSAEITFSNKKLSPVILEKGDLFIQSPDEYYSFKAAPGKIAVLFTAGFYCDTQHPALLSNLSNKKFHCQKKEATLLQDLALEGKNNFSPKINPVSPAALERRYNQPFGGEQLISIYLEMLLISLMRQYTSSEEQKDQKKSMDQPEKENNLSPALLKTDSILFNRITDYYEAHITEHIKVEHLCKEFAIGRSHLQRIFREQTGYGAIEYFCQMRISVAKRCIRENKMNLTDTAAALGYTSIYYFSKQFKKITDMSPSQYQKMVRSSKKDPIYEQIDLENPLSPSDIKY
;
A
#
# COMPACT_ATOMS: atom_id res chain seq x y z
N MET A 1 -44.41 -11.80 10.87
CA MET A 1 -43.03 -11.43 11.26
C MET A 1 -42.26 -11.17 10.00
N SER A 2 -41.79 -9.95 9.78
CA SER A 2 -40.82 -9.66 8.70
C SER A 2 -39.51 -10.34 9.07
N PRO A 3 -38.83 -11.01 8.13
CA PRO A 3 -37.52 -11.60 8.42
C PRO A 3 -36.55 -10.50 8.87
N GLU A 4 -35.81 -10.75 9.96
CA GLU A 4 -34.73 -9.87 10.35
C GLU A 4 -33.67 -9.84 9.25
N SER A 5 -33.40 -8.65 8.71
CA SER A 5 -32.35 -8.46 7.72
C SER A 5 -31.02 -8.18 8.42
N LEU A 6 -29.95 -8.83 7.99
CA LEU A 6 -28.59 -8.62 8.49
C LEU A 6 -27.86 -7.64 7.56
N GLN A 7 -27.32 -6.56 8.12
CA GLN A 7 -26.46 -5.64 7.37
C GLN A 7 -25.09 -6.30 7.13
N LEU A 8 -24.66 -6.35 5.86
CA LEU A 8 -23.34 -6.85 5.50
C LEU A 8 -22.25 -5.84 5.86
N LYS A 9 -21.13 -6.36 6.35
CA LYS A 9 -19.92 -5.55 6.61
C LYS A 9 -19.14 -5.40 5.32
N LYS A 10 -18.62 -4.19 5.09
CA LYS A 10 -17.72 -3.87 3.98
C LYS A 10 -16.31 -3.67 4.55
N GLU A 11 -15.38 -4.53 4.20
CA GLU A 11 -14.00 -4.50 4.73
C GLU A 11 -13.11 -3.56 3.93
N PHE A 12 -13.28 -3.51 2.60
CA PHE A 12 -12.57 -2.63 1.67
C PHE A 12 -13.56 -1.85 0.82
N GLU A 13 -13.21 -0.62 0.51
CA GLU A 13 -13.96 0.22 -0.42
C GLU A 13 -13.01 0.95 -1.37
N ILE A 14 -13.01 0.54 -2.62
CA ILE A 14 -12.23 1.20 -3.67
C ILE A 14 -12.96 2.45 -4.12
N GLN A 15 -12.42 3.61 -3.77
CA GLN A 15 -13.06 4.91 -4.06
C GLN A 15 -12.66 5.49 -5.40
N LYS A 16 -11.39 5.30 -5.81
CA LYS A 16 -10.82 5.90 -7.01
C LYS A 16 -9.75 5.00 -7.60
N ILE A 17 -9.65 5.03 -8.92
CA ILE A 17 -8.54 4.44 -9.67
C ILE A 17 -7.60 5.55 -10.10
N ALA A 18 -6.31 5.41 -9.76
CA ALA A 18 -5.26 6.32 -10.16
C ALA A 18 -4.62 5.92 -11.49
N SER A 19 -4.43 4.60 -11.70
CA SER A 19 -3.81 4.05 -12.91
C SER A 19 -4.25 2.61 -13.17
N LEU A 20 -4.32 2.22 -14.44
CA LEU A 20 -4.50 0.84 -14.88
C LEU A 20 -3.70 0.67 -16.16
N HIS A 21 -2.60 -0.08 -16.11
CA HIS A 21 -1.68 -0.19 -17.23
C HIS A 21 -1.08 -1.58 -17.38
N TYR A 22 -0.83 -1.96 -18.63
CA TYR A 22 0.12 -2.98 -18.99
C TYR A 22 1.42 -2.35 -19.41
N PHE A 23 2.52 -2.87 -18.89
CA PHE A 23 3.87 -2.45 -19.26
C PHE A 23 4.66 -3.66 -19.74
N GLU A 24 5.34 -3.47 -20.85
CA GLU A 24 6.33 -4.37 -21.35
C GLU A 24 7.71 -3.72 -21.23
N TYR A 25 8.52 -4.21 -20.32
CA TYR A 25 9.84 -3.68 -20.08
C TYR A 25 10.90 -4.56 -20.74
N LYS A 26 11.73 -3.94 -21.59
CA LYS A 26 12.89 -4.60 -22.18
C LYS A 26 13.85 -5.06 -21.08
N SER A 27 14.67 -6.07 -21.41
CA SER A 27 15.77 -6.54 -20.56
C SER A 27 16.60 -5.35 -20.04
N ASP A 28 17.01 -5.43 -18.79
CA ASP A 28 17.83 -4.43 -18.12
C ASP A 28 17.20 -3.03 -17.96
N PHE A 29 15.91 -2.89 -18.20
CA PHE A 29 15.18 -1.66 -17.92
C PHE A 29 15.24 -1.35 -16.42
N ILE A 30 15.62 -0.12 -16.08
CA ILE A 30 15.68 0.37 -14.71
C ILE A 30 14.82 1.61 -14.60
N PHE A 31 13.82 1.54 -13.73
CA PHE A 31 13.02 2.68 -13.32
C PHE A 31 13.56 3.23 -11.99
N LYS A 32 14.14 4.42 -12.05
CA LYS A 32 14.86 5.00 -10.92
C LYS A 32 13.98 5.82 -10.00
N SER A 33 13.22 5.26 -9.14
CA SER A 33 12.47 6.00 -8.12
C SER A 33 11.09 6.51 -8.57
N GLU A 34 10.09 5.74 -8.29
CA GLU A 34 8.69 6.13 -8.38
C GLU A 34 8.14 6.42 -6.99
N TYR A 35 7.25 7.39 -6.93
CA TYR A 35 6.55 7.78 -5.72
C TYR A 35 5.09 8.07 -6.04
N HIS A 36 4.17 7.55 -5.25
CA HIS A 36 2.74 7.84 -5.37
C HIS A 36 2.06 7.83 -4.00
N ASP A 37 0.91 8.48 -3.94
CA ASP A 37 0.09 8.65 -2.74
C ASP A 37 -1.11 7.69 -2.70
N TYR A 38 -1.08 6.67 -3.52
CA TYR A 38 -2.10 5.64 -3.64
C TYR A 38 -1.49 4.24 -3.52
N TRP A 39 -2.31 3.26 -3.24
CA TRP A 39 -1.93 1.85 -3.28
C TRP A 39 -1.65 1.43 -4.71
N LYS A 40 -0.59 0.69 -4.93
CA LYS A 40 -0.27 0.15 -6.25
C LYS A 40 -0.08 -1.36 -6.19
N LEU A 41 -0.83 -2.02 -7.03
CA LEU A 41 -0.71 -3.43 -7.30
C LEU A 41 0.21 -3.61 -8.51
N LEU A 42 1.17 -4.53 -8.42
CA LEU A 42 2.01 -4.98 -9.51
C LEU A 42 1.84 -6.49 -9.66
N TYR A 43 1.50 -6.95 -10.83
CA TYR A 43 1.40 -8.37 -11.17
C TYR A 43 2.32 -8.69 -12.33
N VAL A 44 3.16 -9.73 -12.17
CA VAL A 44 4.07 -10.20 -13.22
C VAL A 44 3.35 -11.25 -14.05
N GLU A 45 2.94 -10.88 -15.25
CA GLU A 45 2.29 -11.79 -16.18
C GLU A 45 3.31 -12.68 -16.88
N ASP A 46 4.50 -12.13 -17.23
CA ASP A 46 5.63 -12.88 -17.77
C ASP A 46 6.96 -12.22 -17.40
N GLY A 47 8.04 -13.04 -17.41
CA GLY A 47 9.37 -12.59 -17.04
C GLY A 47 9.59 -12.46 -15.53
N SER A 48 10.46 -11.55 -15.14
CA SER A 48 10.75 -11.27 -13.72
C SER A 48 11.25 -9.84 -13.50
N ALA A 49 11.07 -9.35 -12.29
CA ALA A 49 11.39 -7.99 -11.88
C ALA A 49 11.90 -7.92 -10.46
N GLU A 50 12.82 -7.01 -10.19
CA GLU A 50 13.33 -6.70 -8.86
C GLU A 50 12.79 -5.35 -8.40
N ILE A 51 12.19 -5.31 -7.22
CA ILE A 51 11.76 -4.09 -6.55
C ILE A 51 12.73 -3.79 -5.44
N THR A 52 13.26 -2.57 -5.43
CA THR A 52 14.13 -2.06 -4.36
C THR A 52 13.50 -0.83 -3.72
N PHE A 53 13.65 -0.71 -2.42
CA PHE A 53 13.06 0.36 -1.61
C PHE A 53 14.10 1.41 -1.26
N SER A 54 13.70 2.67 -1.15
CA SER A 54 14.56 3.72 -0.59
C SER A 54 14.85 3.49 0.89
N ASN A 55 13.94 2.82 1.59
CA ASN A 55 14.19 2.35 2.95
C ASN A 55 15.15 1.15 2.93
N LYS A 56 16.43 1.40 3.25
CA LYS A 56 17.49 0.39 3.27
C LYS A 56 17.28 -0.76 4.27
N LYS A 57 16.27 -0.68 5.14
CA LYS A 57 15.89 -1.76 6.05
C LYS A 57 15.05 -2.84 5.34
N LEU A 58 14.45 -2.51 4.21
CA LEU A 58 13.70 -3.46 3.41
C LEU A 58 14.63 -4.13 2.39
N SER A 59 14.63 -5.45 2.38
CA SER A 59 15.36 -6.23 1.38
C SER A 59 14.69 -6.10 0.01
N PRO A 60 15.46 -6.14 -1.08
CA PRO A 60 14.90 -6.21 -2.42
C PRO A 60 13.95 -7.40 -2.58
N VAL A 61 12.88 -7.20 -3.33
CA VAL A 61 11.88 -8.25 -3.61
C VAL A 61 11.97 -8.63 -5.07
N ILE A 62 12.23 -9.91 -5.33
CA ILE A 62 12.21 -10.47 -6.69
C ILE A 62 10.82 -11.03 -6.95
N LEU A 63 10.19 -10.53 -7.99
CA LEU A 63 8.90 -10.99 -8.50
C LEU A 63 9.14 -11.83 -9.76
N GLU A 64 8.50 -12.97 -9.81
CA GLU A 64 8.50 -13.90 -10.94
C GLU A 64 7.10 -14.00 -11.54
N LYS A 65 6.99 -14.66 -12.68
CA LYS A 65 5.70 -14.92 -13.33
C LYS A 65 4.67 -15.49 -12.34
N GLY A 66 3.50 -14.88 -12.28
CA GLY A 66 2.41 -15.23 -11.37
C GLY A 66 2.50 -14.54 -10.00
N ASP A 67 3.57 -13.79 -9.73
CA ASP A 67 3.70 -13.04 -8.49
C ASP A 67 2.98 -11.69 -8.55
N LEU A 68 2.36 -11.36 -7.46
CA LEU A 68 1.69 -10.10 -7.20
C LEU A 68 2.33 -9.42 -6.00
N PHE A 69 2.51 -8.12 -6.10
CA PHE A 69 3.07 -7.27 -5.05
C PHE A 69 2.17 -6.08 -4.81
N ILE A 70 1.88 -5.79 -3.54
CA ILE A 70 1.12 -4.61 -3.14
C ILE A 70 2.04 -3.62 -2.47
N GLN A 71 2.10 -2.44 -3.05
CA GLN A 71 2.91 -1.34 -2.62
C GLN A 71 2.07 -0.33 -1.86
N SER A 72 2.57 0.08 -0.69
CA SER A 72 1.93 1.12 0.11
C SER A 72 2.08 2.49 -0.50
N PRO A 73 1.14 3.41 -0.23
CA PRO A 73 1.31 4.83 -0.50
C PRO A 73 2.56 5.37 0.22
N ASP A 74 3.08 6.48 -0.30
CA ASP A 74 4.09 7.29 0.36
C ASP A 74 5.48 6.66 0.49
N GLU A 75 5.75 5.59 -0.27
CA GLU A 75 7.06 4.97 -0.34
C GLU A 75 7.73 5.19 -1.70
N TYR A 76 9.06 5.33 -1.66
CA TYR A 76 9.89 5.35 -2.86
C TYR A 76 10.40 3.96 -3.16
N TYR A 77 10.27 3.56 -4.40
CA TYR A 77 10.85 2.31 -4.87
C TYR A 77 11.44 2.47 -6.27
N SER A 78 12.36 1.59 -6.59
CA SER A 78 12.92 1.43 -7.92
C SER A 78 12.54 0.05 -8.44
N PHE A 79 12.35 -0.04 -9.74
CA PHE A 79 12.03 -1.25 -10.43
C PHE A 79 13.15 -1.58 -11.42
N LYS A 80 13.52 -2.86 -11.52
CA LYS A 80 14.48 -3.35 -12.48
C LYS A 80 13.97 -4.64 -13.13
N ALA A 81 13.88 -4.66 -14.47
CA ALA A 81 13.62 -5.88 -15.20
C ALA A 81 14.85 -6.81 -15.14
N ALA A 82 14.62 -8.12 -15.09
CA ALA A 82 15.71 -9.09 -15.07
C ALA A 82 16.50 -9.10 -16.37
N PRO A 83 17.83 -9.34 -16.31
CA PRO A 83 18.68 -9.44 -17.51
C PRO A 83 18.21 -10.54 -18.45
N GLY A 84 18.20 -10.24 -19.76
CA GLY A 84 17.96 -11.23 -20.80
C GLY A 84 16.50 -11.66 -21.00
N LYS A 85 15.54 -11.06 -20.26
CA LYS A 85 14.11 -11.34 -20.40
C LYS A 85 13.29 -10.05 -20.46
N ILE A 86 12.19 -10.12 -21.19
CA ILE A 86 11.16 -9.07 -21.17
C ILE A 86 10.32 -9.30 -19.92
N ALA A 87 10.01 -8.24 -19.20
CA ALA A 87 9.07 -8.30 -18.08
C ALA A 87 7.73 -7.69 -18.47
N VAL A 88 6.67 -8.49 -18.46
CA VAL A 88 5.30 -8.04 -18.73
C VAL A 88 4.58 -7.87 -17.39
N LEU A 89 4.15 -6.64 -17.12
CA LEU A 89 3.52 -6.26 -15.87
C LEU A 89 2.14 -5.69 -16.10
N PHE A 90 1.19 -6.14 -15.30
CA PHE A 90 -0.06 -5.42 -15.08
C PHE A 90 0.03 -4.62 -13.78
N THR A 91 -0.35 -3.35 -13.82
CA THR A 91 -0.36 -2.48 -12.65
C THR A 91 -1.71 -1.81 -12.47
N ALA A 92 -2.15 -1.71 -11.23
CA ALA A 92 -3.34 -0.97 -10.84
C ALA A 92 -3.03 -0.06 -9.66
N GLY A 93 -3.20 1.25 -9.84
CA GLY A 93 -3.11 2.25 -8.78
C GLY A 93 -4.51 2.62 -8.31
N PHE A 94 -4.76 2.59 -6.99
CA PHE A 94 -6.09 2.81 -6.44
C PHE A 94 -6.05 3.47 -5.05
N TYR A 95 -7.12 4.19 -4.73
CA TYR A 95 -7.39 4.68 -3.38
C TYR A 95 -8.42 3.75 -2.74
N CYS A 96 -8.08 3.25 -1.57
CA CYS A 96 -8.93 2.32 -0.82
C CYS A 96 -9.23 2.91 0.55
N ASP A 97 -10.50 2.97 0.89
CA ASP A 97 -10.93 3.18 2.26
C ASP A 97 -11.19 1.83 2.94
N THR A 98 -10.94 1.77 4.22
CA THR A 98 -11.16 0.57 5.01
C THR A 98 -11.43 0.96 6.46
N GLN A 99 -12.37 0.26 7.07
CA GLN A 99 -12.64 0.40 8.50
C GLN A 99 -11.47 -0.10 9.36
N HIS A 100 -10.52 -0.80 8.75
CA HIS A 100 -9.37 -1.41 9.40
C HIS A 100 -8.08 -1.12 8.63
N PRO A 101 -7.47 0.07 8.75
CA PRO A 101 -6.23 0.45 8.04
C PRO A 101 -5.10 -0.56 8.21
N ALA A 102 -5.04 -1.24 9.37
CA ALA A 102 -4.09 -2.31 9.65
C ALA A 102 -4.22 -3.51 8.68
N LEU A 103 -5.40 -3.75 8.09
CA LEU A 103 -5.58 -4.85 7.14
C LEU A 103 -4.79 -4.62 5.85
N LEU A 104 -4.85 -3.42 5.28
CA LEU A 104 -4.05 -3.09 4.09
C LEU A 104 -2.56 -3.07 4.41
N SER A 105 -2.16 -2.62 5.60
CA SER A 105 -0.77 -2.67 6.06
C SER A 105 -0.23 -4.11 6.11
N ASN A 106 -1.08 -5.10 6.41
CA ASN A 106 -0.70 -6.51 6.38
C ASN A 106 -0.38 -7.03 4.96
N LEU A 107 -0.94 -6.43 3.92
CA LEU A 107 -0.64 -6.73 2.53
C LEU A 107 0.52 -5.91 1.97
N SER A 108 0.89 -4.82 2.67
CA SER A 108 1.90 -3.86 2.23
C SER A 108 3.28 -4.50 2.09
N ASN A 109 3.94 -4.20 0.98
CA ASN A 109 5.31 -4.60 0.68
C ASN A 109 5.55 -6.12 0.77
N LYS A 110 4.49 -6.90 0.50
CA LYS A 110 4.53 -8.36 0.47
C LYS A 110 4.30 -8.91 -0.91
N LYS A 111 4.99 -10.01 -1.17
CA LYS A 111 4.83 -10.82 -2.37
C LYS A 111 3.81 -11.92 -2.13
N PHE A 112 2.89 -12.07 -3.06
CA PHE A 112 1.88 -13.12 -3.11
C PHE A 112 2.04 -13.88 -4.41
N HIS A 113 1.88 -15.19 -4.39
CA HIS A 113 1.78 -15.97 -5.62
C HIS A 113 0.30 -16.18 -5.95
N CYS A 114 -0.12 -15.67 -7.12
CA CYS A 114 -1.51 -15.75 -7.56
C CYS A 114 -1.89 -17.18 -7.92
N GLN A 115 -2.97 -17.66 -7.33
CA GLN A 115 -3.63 -18.89 -7.76
C GLN A 115 -4.51 -18.60 -8.98
N LYS A 116 -5.11 -19.64 -9.55
CA LYS A 116 -6.00 -19.51 -10.73
C LYS A 116 -7.10 -18.47 -10.53
N LYS A 117 -7.67 -18.38 -9.31
CA LYS A 117 -8.74 -17.43 -8.98
C LYS A 117 -8.26 -15.98 -9.06
N GLU A 118 -7.14 -15.66 -8.44
CA GLU A 118 -6.56 -14.31 -8.45
C GLU A 118 -6.13 -13.92 -9.88
N ALA A 119 -5.52 -14.85 -10.63
CA ALA A 119 -5.15 -14.61 -12.02
C ALA A 119 -6.37 -14.28 -12.89
N THR A 120 -7.50 -14.97 -12.70
CA THR A 120 -8.75 -14.66 -13.41
C THR A 120 -9.27 -13.27 -13.05
N LEU A 121 -9.28 -12.91 -11.74
CA LEU A 121 -9.71 -11.58 -11.30
C LEU A 121 -8.85 -10.46 -11.90
N LEU A 122 -7.53 -10.69 -12.01
CA LEU A 122 -6.61 -9.73 -12.63
C LEU A 122 -6.87 -9.57 -14.14
N GLN A 123 -7.17 -10.66 -14.85
CA GLN A 123 -7.54 -10.63 -16.26
C GLN A 123 -8.86 -9.85 -16.47
N ASP A 124 -9.88 -10.13 -15.65
CA ASP A 124 -11.17 -9.44 -15.71
C ASP A 124 -11.01 -7.95 -15.39
N LEU A 125 -10.22 -7.61 -14.36
CA LEU A 125 -9.90 -6.23 -14.00
C LEU A 125 -9.20 -5.50 -15.15
N ALA A 126 -8.24 -6.14 -15.80
CA ALA A 126 -7.51 -5.56 -16.92
C ALA A 126 -8.41 -5.35 -18.14
N LEU A 127 -9.30 -6.31 -18.42
CA LEU A 127 -10.29 -6.21 -19.51
C LEU A 127 -11.27 -5.07 -19.27
N GLU A 128 -11.82 -4.96 -18.06
CA GLU A 128 -12.71 -3.84 -17.71
C GLU A 128 -11.97 -2.50 -17.74
N GLY A 129 -10.72 -2.45 -17.29
CA GLY A 129 -9.90 -1.26 -17.42
C GLY A 129 -9.75 -0.80 -18.87
N LYS A 130 -9.46 -1.72 -19.79
CA LYS A 130 -9.35 -1.45 -21.22
C LYS A 130 -10.68 -1.01 -21.85
N ASN A 131 -11.81 -1.58 -21.40
CA ASN A 131 -13.13 -1.24 -21.92
C ASN A 131 -13.62 0.13 -21.44
N ASN A 132 -13.24 0.54 -20.24
CA ASN A 132 -13.75 1.76 -19.62
C ASN A 132 -12.83 2.96 -19.78
N PHE A 133 -11.50 2.74 -19.86
CA PHE A 133 -10.53 3.82 -19.88
C PHE A 133 -9.63 3.78 -21.12
N SER A 134 -9.16 4.95 -21.49
CA SER A 134 -8.03 5.12 -22.41
C SER A 134 -6.91 5.87 -21.68
N PRO A 135 -5.64 5.61 -22.01
CA PRO A 135 -4.54 6.42 -21.50
C PRO A 135 -4.71 7.86 -22.01
N LYS A 136 -4.66 8.81 -21.10
CA LYS A 136 -4.63 10.21 -21.47
C LYS A 136 -3.22 10.57 -21.90
N ILE A 137 -3.05 10.97 -23.14
CA ILE A 137 -1.77 11.50 -23.64
C ILE A 137 -1.56 12.87 -22.99
N ASN A 138 -0.97 12.87 -21.81
CA ASN A 138 -0.62 14.09 -21.10
C ASN A 138 0.86 14.04 -20.73
N PRO A 139 1.70 14.94 -21.28
CA PRO A 139 3.13 14.97 -20.96
C PRO A 139 3.42 15.24 -19.47
N VAL A 140 2.44 15.76 -18.73
CA VAL A 140 2.60 16.07 -17.29
C VAL A 140 2.17 14.88 -16.39
N SER A 141 1.35 13.97 -16.88
CA SER A 141 0.87 12.78 -16.14
C SER A 141 0.52 11.66 -17.11
N PRO A 142 1.51 10.89 -17.57
CA PRO A 142 1.29 9.82 -18.56
C PRO A 142 0.45 8.68 -18.04
N ALA A 143 0.28 8.56 -16.72
CA ALA A 143 -0.58 7.56 -16.08
C ALA A 143 -2.05 8.01 -15.91
N ALA A 144 -2.41 9.21 -16.40
CA ALA A 144 -3.80 9.68 -16.26
C ALA A 144 -4.73 8.83 -17.13
N LEU A 145 -5.84 8.45 -16.55
CA LEU A 145 -6.91 7.72 -17.22
C LEU A 145 -7.99 8.70 -17.71
N GLU A 146 -8.50 8.46 -18.89
CA GLU A 146 -9.65 9.16 -19.44
C GLU A 146 -10.79 8.18 -19.71
N ARG A 147 -12.01 8.54 -19.33
CA ARG A 147 -13.20 7.71 -19.57
C ARG A 147 -13.46 7.59 -21.06
N ARG A 148 -13.69 6.37 -21.54
CA ARG A 148 -14.15 6.16 -22.92
C ARG A 148 -15.58 6.62 -23.08
N TYR A 149 -15.92 7.16 -24.24
CA TYR A 149 -17.28 7.59 -24.56
C TYR A 149 -18.29 6.44 -24.52
N ASN A 150 -17.89 5.25 -24.96
CA ASN A 150 -18.75 4.06 -25.01
C ASN A 150 -18.41 3.07 -23.89
N GLN A 151 -18.44 3.52 -22.64
CA GLN A 151 -18.22 2.63 -21.51
C GLN A 151 -19.35 1.59 -21.39
N PRO A 152 -19.01 0.33 -21.08
CA PRO A 152 -20.02 -0.67 -20.72
C PRO A 152 -20.75 -0.25 -19.43
N PHE A 153 -22.03 -0.57 -19.35
CA PHE A 153 -22.80 -0.33 -18.14
C PHE A 153 -22.17 -1.04 -16.94
N GLY A 154 -21.93 -0.31 -15.86
CA GLY A 154 -21.38 -0.85 -14.61
C GLY A 154 -19.89 -1.18 -14.64
N GLY A 155 -19.14 -0.86 -15.70
CA GLY A 155 -17.72 -1.24 -15.83
C GLY A 155 -16.84 -0.66 -14.74
N GLU A 156 -17.00 0.61 -14.34
CA GLU A 156 -16.24 1.21 -13.23
C GLU A 156 -16.59 0.51 -11.89
N GLN A 157 -17.83 0.08 -11.72
CA GLN A 157 -18.23 -0.68 -10.53
C GLN A 157 -17.60 -2.07 -10.53
N LEU A 158 -17.53 -2.76 -11.67
CA LEU A 158 -16.86 -4.05 -11.79
C LEU A 158 -15.35 -3.94 -11.47
N ILE A 159 -14.69 -2.88 -11.91
CA ILE A 159 -13.29 -2.59 -11.56
C ILE A 159 -13.11 -2.52 -10.03
N SER A 160 -13.99 -1.77 -9.35
CA SER A 160 -13.99 -1.69 -7.89
C SER A 160 -14.20 -3.07 -7.24
N ILE A 161 -15.21 -3.82 -7.71
CA ILE A 161 -15.55 -5.14 -7.19
C ILE A 161 -14.38 -6.12 -7.38
N TYR A 162 -13.75 -6.17 -8.55
CA TYR A 162 -12.61 -7.06 -8.81
C TYR A 162 -11.43 -6.76 -7.92
N LEU A 163 -11.10 -5.47 -7.69
CA LEU A 163 -10.06 -5.07 -6.75
C LEU A 163 -10.41 -5.47 -5.31
N GLU A 164 -11.63 -5.22 -4.85
CA GLU A 164 -12.09 -5.60 -3.52
C GLU A 164 -12.04 -7.12 -3.33
N MET A 165 -12.51 -7.90 -4.31
CA MET A 165 -12.42 -9.37 -4.30
C MET A 165 -10.98 -9.87 -4.24
N LEU A 166 -10.07 -9.23 -4.99
CA LEU A 166 -8.65 -9.57 -5.00
C LEU A 166 -8.03 -9.28 -3.63
N LEU A 167 -8.25 -8.11 -3.05
CA LEU A 167 -7.75 -7.75 -1.71
C LEU A 167 -8.25 -8.72 -0.64
N ILE A 168 -9.53 -9.10 -0.68
CA ILE A 168 -10.11 -10.10 0.23
C ILE A 168 -9.42 -11.46 0.04
N SER A 169 -9.15 -11.88 -1.21
CA SER A 169 -8.50 -13.16 -1.49
C SER A 169 -7.06 -13.18 -0.95
N LEU A 170 -6.30 -12.12 -1.20
CA LEU A 170 -4.93 -11.97 -0.68
C LEU A 170 -4.89 -11.93 0.84
N MET A 171 -5.86 -11.27 1.46
CA MET A 171 -5.96 -11.21 2.93
C MET A 171 -6.22 -12.59 3.53
N ARG A 172 -7.08 -13.40 2.89
CA ARG A 172 -7.31 -14.79 3.29
C ARG A 172 -6.07 -15.66 3.12
N GLN A 173 -5.32 -15.50 2.04
CA GLN A 173 -4.04 -16.20 1.87
C GLN A 173 -3.04 -15.81 2.96
N TYR A 174 -2.95 -14.51 3.28
CA TYR A 174 -2.07 -14.01 4.33
C TYR A 174 -2.40 -14.63 5.69
N THR A 175 -3.66 -14.58 6.11
CA THR A 175 -4.09 -15.14 7.41
C THR A 175 -3.85 -16.63 7.48
N SER A 176 -4.18 -17.40 6.45
CA SER A 176 -3.93 -18.85 6.39
C SER A 176 -2.44 -19.20 6.48
N SER A 177 -1.56 -18.39 5.87
CA SER A 177 -0.10 -18.62 5.92
C SER A 177 0.50 -18.30 7.28
N GLU A 178 -0.03 -17.33 8.01
CA GLU A 178 0.41 -17.01 9.38
C GLU A 178 -0.06 -18.12 10.36
N GLU A 179 -1.28 -18.59 10.24
CA GLU A 179 -1.80 -19.72 11.05
C GLU A 179 -0.97 -21.01 10.87
N GLN A 180 -0.51 -21.30 9.64
CA GLN A 180 0.37 -22.44 9.35
C GLN A 180 1.79 -22.27 9.92
N LYS A 181 2.32 -21.06 9.97
CA LYS A 181 3.62 -20.78 10.60
C LYS A 181 3.57 -20.97 12.11
N ASP A 182 2.49 -20.55 12.72
CA ASP A 182 2.29 -20.73 14.17
C ASP A 182 2.13 -22.21 14.53
N GLN A 183 1.44 -23.00 13.72
CA GLN A 183 1.33 -24.47 13.90
C GLN A 183 2.68 -25.20 13.68
N LYS A 184 3.53 -24.77 12.74
CA LYS A 184 4.87 -25.36 12.54
C LYS A 184 5.85 -24.99 13.65
N LYS A 185 5.77 -23.80 14.20
CA LYS A 185 6.59 -23.41 15.36
C LYS A 185 6.28 -24.20 16.61
N SER A 186 5.06 -24.70 16.75
CA SER A 186 4.66 -25.55 17.88
C SER A 186 5.13 -27.01 17.78
N MET A 187 5.63 -27.46 16.62
CA MET A 187 6.10 -28.84 16.43
C MET A 187 7.62 -29.07 16.57
N ASP A 188 8.44 -28.01 16.49
CA ASP A 188 9.91 -28.16 16.34
C ASP A 188 10.76 -27.63 17.50
N GLN A 189 10.19 -27.26 18.66
CA GLN A 189 11.01 -26.93 19.84
C GLN A 189 10.41 -27.46 21.15
N PRO A 190 11.24 -28.09 22.03
CA PRO A 190 10.81 -28.36 23.39
C PRO A 190 10.73 -27.05 24.17
N GLU A 191 9.59 -26.81 24.72
CA GLU A 191 9.14 -25.83 25.68
C GLU A 191 10.23 -24.91 26.30
N LYS A 192 10.26 -23.64 25.83
CA LYS A 192 10.44 -22.50 26.72
C LYS A 192 9.14 -21.71 26.68
N GLU A 193 8.45 -21.75 27.79
CA GLU A 193 7.16 -21.14 28.04
C GLU A 193 7.10 -19.68 27.60
N ASN A 194 6.36 -19.42 26.54
CA ASN A 194 5.60 -18.20 26.33
C ASN A 194 4.27 -18.61 25.68
N ASN A 195 3.45 -19.33 26.49
CA ASN A 195 2.10 -19.72 26.13
C ASN A 195 1.19 -18.48 26.09
N LEU A 196 1.19 -17.72 24.97
CA LEU A 196 0.05 -16.86 24.66
C LEU A 196 -1.00 -17.73 23.96
N SER A 197 -2.12 -17.95 24.64
CA SER A 197 -3.30 -18.63 24.13
C SER A 197 -3.79 -17.95 22.82
N PRO A 198 -4.30 -18.69 21.82
CA PRO A 198 -4.92 -18.12 20.61
C PRO A 198 -6.00 -17.08 20.90
N ALA A 199 -6.68 -17.18 22.05
CA ALA A 199 -7.62 -16.18 22.55
C ALA A 199 -6.92 -14.85 22.89
N LEU A 200 -5.70 -14.88 23.42
CA LEU A 200 -4.91 -13.68 23.74
C LEU A 200 -4.42 -12.97 22.47
N LEU A 201 -3.99 -13.69 21.43
CA LEU A 201 -3.59 -13.13 20.14
C LEU A 201 -4.76 -12.41 19.46
N LYS A 202 -5.95 -12.98 19.52
CA LYS A 202 -7.17 -12.35 19.01
C LYS A 202 -7.53 -11.08 19.82
N THR A 203 -7.33 -11.11 21.11
CA THR A 203 -7.55 -9.95 22.01
C THR A 203 -6.53 -8.84 21.74
N ASP A 204 -5.27 -9.19 21.50
CA ASP A 204 -4.20 -8.23 21.18
C ASP A 204 -4.42 -7.55 19.84
N SER A 205 -4.89 -8.25 18.82
CA SER A 205 -5.24 -7.66 17.52
C SER A 205 -6.42 -6.69 17.63
N ILE A 206 -7.45 -7.03 18.40
CA ILE A 206 -8.58 -6.13 18.68
C ILE A 206 -8.10 -4.88 19.43
N LEU A 207 -7.23 -5.06 20.40
CA LEU A 207 -6.69 -3.95 21.18
C LEU A 207 -5.78 -3.06 20.34
N PHE A 208 -4.96 -3.64 19.47
CA PHE A 208 -4.15 -2.91 18.50
C PHE A 208 -5.02 -2.02 17.61
N ASN A 209 -6.08 -2.56 17.00
CA ASN A 209 -6.99 -1.81 16.15
C ASN A 209 -7.66 -0.66 16.92
N ARG A 210 -8.16 -0.91 18.12
CA ARG A 210 -8.77 0.15 18.97
C ARG A 210 -7.79 1.28 19.30
N ILE A 211 -6.52 0.96 19.55
CA ILE A 211 -5.50 1.98 19.81
C ILE A 211 -5.15 2.73 18.52
N THR A 212 -5.13 2.06 17.37
CA THR A 212 -4.90 2.70 16.08
C THR A 212 -6.03 3.65 15.71
N ASP A 213 -7.29 3.25 15.89
CA ASP A 213 -8.46 4.12 15.72
C ASP A 213 -8.38 5.35 16.64
N TYR A 214 -7.95 5.15 17.88
CA TYR A 214 -7.70 6.24 18.81
C TYR A 214 -6.61 7.18 18.32
N TYR A 215 -5.52 6.67 17.75
CA TYR A 215 -4.47 7.50 17.15
C TYR A 215 -4.98 8.33 15.98
N GLU A 216 -5.83 7.78 15.14
CA GLU A 216 -6.44 8.51 14.03
C GLU A 216 -7.33 9.66 14.52
N ALA A 217 -8.18 9.38 15.50
CA ALA A 217 -9.06 10.39 16.11
C ALA A 217 -8.29 11.53 16.81
N HIS A 218 -7.08 11.24 17.32
CA HIS A 218 -6.26 12.17 18.09
C HIS A 218 -4.93 12.51 17.38
N ILE A 219 -4.92 12.47 16.05
CA ILE A 219 -3.69 12.63 15.24
C ILE A 219 -2.99 13.98 15.44
N THR A 220 -3.73 15.01 15.86
CA THR A 220 -3.24 16.35 16.13
C THR A 220 -2.76 16.55 17.57
N GLU A 221 -2.96 15.58 18.44
CA GLU A 221 -2.68 15.68 19.87
C GLU A 221 -1.31 15.13 20.24
N HIS A 222 -0.79 15.54 21.39
CA HIS A 222 0.43 14.99 21.95
C HIS A 222 0.12 13.78 22.85
N ILE A 223 0.20 12.58 22.28
CA ILE A 223 -0.08 11.33 23.00
C ILE A 223 1.20 10.81 23.68
N LYS A 224 1.08 10.44 24.97
CA LYS A 224 2.13 9.79 25.77
C LYS A 224 1.76 8.35 26.04
N VAL A 225 2.80 7.49 26.27
CA VAL A 225 2.60 6.08 26.61
C VAL A 225 1.69 5.91 27.84
N GLU A 226 1.90 6.74 28.85
CA GLU A 226 1.15 6.68 30.12
C GLU A 226 -0.34 6.94 29.92
N HIS A 227 -0.67 7.85 28.97
CA HIS A 227 -2.05 8.13 28.60
C HIS A 227 -2.72 6.90 27.98
N LEU A 228 -2.06 6.25 27.00
CA LEU A 228 -2.56 5.03 26.37
C LEU A 228 -2.73 3.88 27.38
N CYS A 229 -1.76 3.72 28.26
CA CYS A 229 -1.83 2.68 29.29
C CYS A 229 -3.06 2.86 30.20
N LYS A 230 -3.38 4.12 30.54
CA LYS A 230 -4.56 4.47 31.34
C LYS A 230 -5.85 4.29 30.54
N GLU A 231 -5.92 4.81 29.33
CA GLU A 231 -7.12 4.81 28.47
C GLU A 231 -7.56 3.38 28.14
N PHE A 232 -6.60 2.51 27.80
CA PHE A 232 -6.87 1.13 27.39
C PHE A 232 -6.70 0.12 28.52
N ALA A 233 -6.44 0.57 29.76
CA ALA A 233 -6.22 -0.28 30.94
C ALA A 233 -5.18 -1.39 30.73
N ILE A 234 -4.04 -1.07 30.10
CA ILE A 234 -2.97 -2.03 29.77
C ILE A 234 -1.62 -1.57 30.31
N GLY A 235 -0.75 -2.54 30.59
CA GLY A 235 0.62 -2.30 31.00
C GLY A 235 1.50 -1.80 29.85
N ARG A 236 2.52 -0.98 30.18
CA ARG A 236 3.46 -0.42 29.20
C ARG A 236 4.17 -1.50 28.37
N SER A 237 4.60 -2.60 29.01
CA SER A 237 5.26 -3.71 28.32
C SER A 237 4.33 -4.41 27.33
N HIS A 238 3.07 -4.60 27.71
CA HIS A 238 2.04 -5.21 26.86
C HIS A 238 1.74 -4.30 25.64
N LEU A 239 1.54 -3.00 25.86
CA LEU A 239 1.39 -2.03 24.78
C LEU A 239 2.55 -2.08 23.77
N GLN A 240 3.80 -2.05 24.28
CA GLN A 240 4.98 -2.08 23.40
C GLN A 240 5.13 -3.42 22.67
N ARG A 241 4.78 -4.53 23.31
CA ARG A 241 4.80 -5.86 22.70
C ARG A 241 3.81 -5.93 21.52
N ILE A 242 2.54 -5.55 21.75
CA ILE A 242 1.50 -5.55 20.71
C ILE A 242 1.97 -4.79 19.48
N PHE A 243 2.44 -3.56 19.66
CA PHE A 243 2.86 -2.73 18.52
C PHE A 243 4.09 -3.28 17.81
N ARG A 244 5.09 -3.82 18.53
CA ARG A 244 6.28 -4.42 17.92
C ARG A 244 5.95 -5.69 17.14
N GLU A 245 5.07 -6.53 17.64
CA GLU A 245 4.63 -7.76 16.96
C GLU A 245 3.84 -7.44 15.70
N GLN A 246 2.95 -6.44 15.74
CA GLN A 246 2.09 -6.08 14.61
C GLN A 246 2.79 -5.22 13.55
N THR A 247 3.71 -4.33 13.95
CA THR A 247 4.24 -3.28 13.06
C THR A 247 5.77 -3.20 12.98
N GLY A 248 6.46 -3.89 13.86
CA GLY A 248 7.91 -3.74 14.04
C GLY A 248 8.34 -2.47 14.80
N TYR A 249 7.40 -1.57 15.12
CA TYR A 249 7.65 -0.31 15.80
C TYR A 249 7.11 -0.31 17.23
N GLY A 250 7.63 0.59 18.09
CA GLY A 250 6.99 0.87 19.37
C GLY A 250 5.71 1.72 19.18
N ALA A 251 4.81 1.69 20.18
CA ALA A 251 3.51 2.36 20.10
C ALA A 251 3.59 3.86 19.71
N ILE A 252 4.44 4.64 20.36
CA ILE A 252 4.62 6.07 20.02
C ILE A 252 5.39 6.25 18.70
N GLU A 253 6.31 5.35 18.38
CA GLU A 253 7.01 5.39 17.10
C GLU A 253 6.04 5.18 15.94
N TYR A 254 5.11 4.24 16.07
CA TYR A 254 4.05 4.02 15.10
C TYR A 254 3.13 5.25 14.96
N PHE A 255 2.74 5.87 16.07
CA PHE A 255 1.98 7.13 16.03
C PHE A 255 2.73 8.25 15.31
N CYS A 256 4.06 8.35 15.50
CA CYS A 256 4.88 9.30 14.75
C CYS A 256 4.89 9.00 13.25
N GLN A 257 4.94 7.71 12.84
CA GLN A 257 4.84 7.31 11.43
C GLN A 257 3.51 7.80 10.83
N MET A 258 2.38 7.56 11.52
CA MET A 258 1.06 8.01 11.07
C MET A 258 1.02 9.54 10.87
N ARG A 259 1.52 10.31 11.84
CA ARG A 259 1.58 11.79 11.74
C ARG A 259 2.42 12.27 10.57
N ILE A 260 3.57 11.63 10.31
CA ILE A 260 4.42 11.97 9.18
C ILE A 260 3.76 11.61 7.85
N SER A 261 3.01 10.53 7.78
CA SER A 261 2.22 10.18 6.58
C SER A 261 1.16 11.24 6.27
N VAL A 262 0.47 11.74 7.29
CA VAL A 262 -0.46 12.89 7.13
C VAL A 262 0.29 14.15 6.70
N ALA A 263 1.46 14.44 7.29
CA ALA A 263 2.31 15.57 6.90
C ALA A 263 2.73 15.50 5.43
N LYS A 264 3.16 14.34 4.96
CA LYS A 264 3.50 14.11 3.55
C LYS A 264 2.31 14.44 2.64
N ARG A 265 1.11 13.99 2.99
CA ARG A 265 -0.11 14.30 2.23
C ARG A 265 -0.39 15.81 2.20
N CYS A 266 -0.33 16.50 3.34
CA CYS A 266 -0.52 17.97 3.39
C CYS A 266 0.49 18.73 2.53
N ILE A 267 1.76 18.30 2.54
CA ILE A 267 2.83 18.92 1.73
C ILE A 267 2.56 18.69 0.23
N ARG A 268 2.10 17.51 -0.17
CA ARG A 268 1.76 17.20 -1.57
C ARG A 268 0.59 18.00 -2.09
N GLU A 269 -0.45 18.11 -1.28
CA GLU A 269 -1.65 18.87 -1.62
C GLU A 269 -1.40 20.38 -1.62
N ASN A 270 -0.25 20.80 -1.08
CA ASN A 270 0.17 22.21 -0.98
C ASN A 270 -0.91 23.13 -0.35
N LYS A 271 -1.73 22.56 0.55
CA LYS A 271 -2.83 23.27 1.22
C LYS A 271 -2.34 24.21 2.31
N MET A 272 -1.17 23.93 2.89
CA MET A 272 -0.57 24.65 4.00
C MET A 272 0.95 24.76 3.82
N ASN A 273 1.57 25.78 4.40
CA ASN A 273 3.03 25.85 4.51
C ASN A 273 3.55 24.83 5.55
N LEU A 274 4.86 24.63 5.61
CA LEU A 274 5.46 23.64 6.51
C LEU A 274 5.25 23.93 7.98
N THR A 275 5.22 25.21 8.35
CA THR A 275 4.98 25.66 9.74
C THR A 275 3.57 25.36 10.15
N ASP A 276 2.59 25.70 9.30
CA ASP A 276 1.18 25.43 9.55
C ASP A 276 0.89 23.92 9.56
N THR A 277 1.54 23.16 8.68
CA THR A 277 1.44 21.69 8.68
C THR A 277 1.95 21.10 10.01
N ALA A 278 3.09 21.58 10.52
CA ALA A 278 3.60 21.16 11.81
C ALA A 278 2.66 21.51 12.97
N ALA A 279 2.13 22.74 12.98
CA ALA A 279 1.18 23.18 13.98
C ALA A 279 -0.14 22.39 13.93
N ALA A 280 -0.70 22.19 12.74
CA ALA A 280 -1.93 21.41 12.54
C ALA A 280 -1.80 19.96 13.00
N LEU A 281 -0.59 19.39 12.95
CA LEU A 281 -0.31 18.06 13.46
C LEU A 281 0.13 18.03 14.93
N GLY A 282 -0.03 19.12 15.66
CA GLY A 282 0.25 19.20 17.10
C GLY A 282 1.75 19.12 17.46
N TYR A 283 2.65 19.49 16.55
CA TYR A 283 4.06 19.64 16.88
C TYR A 283 4.31 20.97 17.60
N THR A 284 5.03 20.92 18.70
CA THR A 284 5.36 22.10 19.50
C THR A 284 6.31 23.07 18.81
N SER A 285 7.08 22.60 17.82
CA SER A 285 7.94 23.43 17.00
C SER A 285 8.22 22.81 15.62
N ILE A 286 8.45 23.68 14.65
CA ILE A 286 8.86 23.30 13.30
C ILE A 286 10.21 22.54 13.30
N TYR A 287 11.08 22.84 14.27
CA TYR A 287 12.37 22.15 14.41
C TYR A 287 12.16 20.68 14.81
N TYR A 288 11.31 20.43 15.81
CA TYR A 288 11.01 19.07 16.25
C TYR A 288 10.29 18.26 15.16
N PHE A 289 9.33 18.89 14.49
CA PHE A 289 8.69 18.31 13.28
C PHE A 289 9.73 17.92 12.23
N SER A 290 10.62 18.84 11.85
CA SER A 290 11.63 18.58 10.82
C SER A 290 12.59 17.45 11.20
N LYS A 291 12.96 17.36 12.49
CA LYS A 291 13.79 16.29 13.02
C LYS A 291 13.09 14.94 12.94
N GLN A 292 11.82 14.86 13.34
CA GLN A 292 11.03 13.65 13.25
C GLN A 292 10.77 13.24 11.80
N PHE A 293 10.41 14.19 10.96
CA PHE A 293 10.20 13.96 9.53
C PHE A 293 11.46 13.39 8.88
N LYS A 294 12.62 13.99 9.12
CA LYS A 294 13.89 13.50 8.59
C LYS A 294 14.25 12.12 9.15
N LYS A 295 14.00 11.85 10.43
CA LYS A 295 14.24 10.53 11.02
C LYS A 295 13.44 9.42 10.33
N ILE A 296 12.20 9.73 9.92
CA ILE A 296 11.27 8.76 9.34
C ILE A 296 11.43 8.64 7.82
N THR A 297 11.76 9.74 7.13
CA THR A 297 11.78 9.81 5.66
C THR A 297 13.17 9.95 5.06
N ASP A 298 14.22 10.03 5.89
CA ASP A 298 15.63 10.31 5.54
C ASP A 298 15.86 11.67 4.85
N MET A 299 14.82 12.51 4.70
CA MET A 299 14.93 13.85 4.11
C MET A 299 14.15 14.89 4.94
N SER A 300 14.57 16.16 4.85
CA SER A 300 13.84 17.24 5.53
C SER A 300 12.48 17.52 4.85
N PRO A 301 11.50 18.11 5.57
CA PRO A 301 10.24 18.51 4.96
C PRO A 301 10.40 19.41 3.74
N SER A 302 11.38 20.32 3.76
CA SER A 302 11.66 21.24 2.65
C SER A 302 12.27 20.50 1.44
N GLN A 303 13.16 19.52 1.69
CA GLN A 303 13.69 18.66 0.63
C GLN A 303 12.56 17.83 0.00
N TYR A 304 11.70 17.25 0.83
CA TYR A 304 10.53 16.51 0.39
C TYR A 304 9.57 17.39 -0.44
N GLN A 305 9.27 18.61 0.03
CA GLN A 305 8.44 19.55 -0.70
C GLN A 305 9.05 19.95 -2.06
N LYS A 306 10.36 20.21 -2.10
CA LYS A 306 11.08 20.54 -3.35
C LYS A 306 11.03 19.38 -4.33
N MET A 307 11.22 18.17 -3.86
CA MET A 307 11.18 16.97 -4.66
C MET A 307 9.78 16.72 -5.25
N VAL A 308 8.71 16.81 -4.44
CA VAL A 308 7.32 16.71 -4.90
C VAL A 308 7.00 17.79 -5.96
N ARG A 309 7.55 18.98 -5.81
CA ARG A 309 7.40 20.07 -6.80
C ARG A 309 8.20 19.80 -8.08
N SER A 310 9.39 19.21 -8.00
CA SER A 310 10.18 18.85 -9.18
C SER A 310 9.57 17.66 -9.91
N SER A 311 9.09 16.64 -9.22
CA SER A 311 8.39 15.50 -9.83
C SER A 311 7.12 15.91 -10.62
N LYS A 312 6.54 17.07 -10.29
CA LYS A 312 5.47 17.68 -11.09
C LYS A 312 5.98 18.43 -12.34
N LYS A 313 7.29 18.64 -12.46
CA LYS A 313 7.93 19.44 -13.53
C LYS A 313 8.86 18.65 -14.43
N ASP A 314 9.37 17.48 -13.98
CA ASP A 314 10.31 16.70 -14.77
C ASP A 314 9.59 15.68 -15.67
N PRO A 315 9.83 15.71 -16.97
CA PRO A 315 9.41 14.67 -17.89
C PRO A 315 10.35 13.46 -17.77
N ILE A 316 10.33 12.75 -16.61
CA ILE A 316 11.05 11.47 -16.43
C ILE A 316 10.50 10.38 -17.37
N TYR A 317 9.49 10.70 -18.15
CA TYR A 317 8.79 9.83 -19.09
C TYR A 317 9.32 9.88 -20.53
N GLU A 318 10.39 10.57 -20.82
CA GLU A 318 10.96 10.67 -22.19
C GLU A 318 11.65 9.39 -22.70
N GLN A 319 11.65 8.29 -21.92
CA GLN A 319 12.22 7.01 -22.37
C GLN A 319 11.23 5.84 -22.44
N ILE A 320 9.94 6.11 -22.35
CA ILE A 320 8.93 5.13 -22.76
C ILE A 320 8.78 5.30 -24.27
N ASP A 321 9.19 4.26 -25.00
CA ASP A 321 8.98 4.19 -26.46
C ASP A 321 7.47 4.07 -26.73
N LEU A 322 6.77 5.21 -26.77
CA LEU A 322 5.33 5.33 -27.01
C LEU A 322 4.98 5.12 -28.51
N GLU A 323 5.96 4.83 -29.36
CA GLU A 323 5.73 4.72 -30.79
C GLU A 323 5.17 3.37 -31.25
N ASN A 324 5.03 2.37 -30.36
CA ASN A 324 4.44 1.10 -30.76
C ASN A 324 3.53 0.49 -29.70
N PRO A 325 2.28 0.96 -29.51
CA PRO A 325 1.28 0.20 -28.76
C PRO A 325 0.98 -1.06 -29.59
N LEU A 326 1.24 -2.24 -28.99
CA LEU A 326 0.91 -3.53 -29.60
C LEU A 326 -0.51 -3.50 -30.18
N SER A 327 -0.63 -3.80 -31.47
CA SER A 327 -1.89 -4.02 -32.15
C SER A 327 -2.62 -5.22 -31.51
N PRO A 328 -3.97 -5.20 -31.44
CA PRO A 328 -4.75 -6.35 -30.97
C PRO A 328 -4.49 -7.66 -31.74
N SER A 329 -3.84 -7.60 -32.90
CA SER A 329 -3.45 -8.74 -33.73
C SER A 329 -2.17 -9.45 -33.26
N ASP A 330 -1.39 -8.87 -32.35
CA ASP A 330 -0.11 -9.43 -31.90
C ASP A 330 -0.23 -10.29 -30.63
N ILE A 331 -1.42 -10.35 -30.05
CA ILE A 331 -1.75 -11.23 -28.93
C ILE A 331 -2.27 -12.55 -29.50
N LYS A 332 -1.38 -13.48 -29.73
CA LYS A 332 -1.75 -14.88 -29.98
C LYS A 332 -2.11 -15.52 -28.63
N TYR A 333 -3.38 -15.99 -28.55
CA TYR A 333 -3.94 -16.80 -27.46
C TYR A 333 -3.21 -18.13 -27.27
#